data_baa25f658d2735b650df962cab761f51
#
_entry.id   baa25f658d2735b650df962cab761f51
#
_cell.length_a   1.000
_cell.length_b   1.000
_cell.length_c   1.000
_cell.angle_alpha   90.00
_cell.angle_beta   90.00
_cell.angle_gamma   90.00
#
_symmetry.space_group_name_H-M   'P 1'
#
loop_
_entity.id
_entity.type
_entity.pdbx_description
1 polymer ?
#
loop_
_entity_poly.entity_id
_entity_poly.type
_entity_poly.pdbx_seq_one_letter_code
_entity_poly.pdbx_strand_id
1 'polypeptide(L)'
;VADIDYANPELLEKIPLTAGVVLDVGCGAGALGAAYLRRNPKARVLGIERDAGLAAQAALRLSEVVCGDVEAAPMPFVVPAGLDCIVYGDILAHLADPWGVLAAQVGYLNPEGTVLVCMPNIEHWSLAARLLTGTFDYEDSGLLSRAHLRWFTPRMMGEALRQAGLQLADVAPRPAARAPAERFVTAITPGLEAIGVDPAEYLNRAAPLQFIWRARRQGPERLELSATMLAPLGGVSDVRVIEPVRALRTDSALLGQIVSEPEIDPCLPAAPRIAVLHRPLLLGDSGIARIRALIDKDYVVVSEFDDHPCFMQERGVNLDELLTFRAVHAVQTSTPALAETLRPQNPEMGMFPNGIFELPPMRNFMHPEHMTLFFAALNRGPDWAPLMPALNEVARALGPRLHFHVLIDEAFFDALESPHKRFDPMADYAGYMRMLGEAEIAFMPLADTAFNRAKSDLKFIEAGAARVAALASEVVYGESIEDERTGLIFRDGAELRTALLRLLAYPEATKRLANAARAYVSGERMLAYQVAARAAWYRSLWARRGALNEALRLRVPELFA
;
A
#
# COMPACT_ATOMS: atom_id res chain seq x y z
N VAL A 1 28.99 -2.15 -9.51
CA VAL A 1 28.05 -1.33 -10.28
C VAL A 1 26.76 -1.33 -9.49
N ALA A 2 26.33 -0.17 -8.98
CA ALA A 2 25.05 -0.06 -8.32
C ALA A 2 23.95 -0.46 -9.32
N ASP A 3 22.96 -1.22 -8.87
CA ASP A 3 21.84 -1.60 -9.73
C ASP A 3 21.05 -0.34 -10.07
N ILE A 4 21.08 0.07 -11.33
CA ILE A 4 20.46 1.29 -11.85
C ILE A 4 18.93 1.29 -11.62
N ASP A 5 18.35 0.12 -11.47
CA ASP A 5 16.91 -0.08 -11.25
C ASP A 5 16.55 -0.33 -9.77
N TYR A 6 17.52 -0.25 -8.86
CA TYR A 6 17.27 -0.46 -7.45
C TYR A 6 16.55 0.75 -6.81
N ALA A 7 15.31 0.57 -6.44
CA ALA A 7 14.59 1.47 -5.55
C ALA A 7 14.67 0.93 -4.12
N ASN A 8 15.23 1.72 -3.19
CA ASN A 8 15.30 1.33 -1.79
C ASN A 8 13.87 1.12 -1.22
N PRO A 9 13.46 -0.12 -0.92
CA PRO A 9 12.07 -0.40 -0.55
C PRO A 9 11.71 0.19 0.82
N GLU A 10 12.64 0.20 1.78
CA GLU A 10 12.38 0.75 3.12
C GLU A 10 12.24 2.28 3.08
N LEU A 11 12.98 2.94 2.19
CA LEU A 11 12.85 4.38 1.96
C LEU A 11 11.54 4.71 1.25
N LEU A 12 11.18 3.92 0.24
CA LEU A 12 9.92 4.06 -0.51
C LEU A 12 8.68 3.92 0.40
N GLU A 13 8.72 3.02 1.39
CA GLU A 13 7.63 2.86 2.38
C GLU A 13 7.43 4.08 3.29
N LYS A 14 8.41 4.96 3.37
CA LYS A 14 8.36 6.15 4.23
C LYS A 14 8.03 7.45 3.50
N ILE A 15 8.03 7.45 2.16
CA ILE A 15 7.55 8.61 1.39
C ILE A 15 6.04 8.71 1.61
N PRO A 16 5.50 9.85 2.14
CA PRO A 16 4.07 9.97 2.37
C PRO A 16 3.29 9.75 1.07
N LEU A 17 2.34 8.82 1.10
CA LEU A 17 1.57 8.47 -0.11
C LEU A 17 0.71 9.64 -0.61
N THR A 18 0.47 10.61 0.26
CA THR A 18 -0.24 11.87 -0.04
C THR A 18 0.66 12.97 -0.62
N ALA A 19 1.99 12.77 -0.68
CA ALA A 19 2.90 13.79 -1.18
C ALA A 19 2.66 14.07 -2.68
N GLY A 20 2.25 15.28 -3.00
CA GLY A 20 2.00 15.73 -4.36
C GLY A 20 3.26 16.22 -5.07
N VAL A 21 4.26 16.76 -4.32
CA VAL A 21 5.54 17.20 -4.87
C VAL A 21 6.69 16.61 -4.02
N VAL A 22 7.48 15.76 -4.65
CA VAL A 22 8.62 15.06 -4.02
C VAL A 22 9.92 15.51 -4.69
N LEU A 23 10.91 15.91 -3.89
CA LEU A 23 12.27 16.18 -4.36
C LEU A 23 13.17 14.99 -3.99
N ASP A 24 13.76 14.34 -4.98
CA ASP A 24 14.75 13.25 -4.85
C ASP A 24 16.15 13.81 -5.14
N VAL A 25 16.94 13.97 -4.09
CA VAL A 25 18.28 14.59 -4.15
C VAL A 25 19.33 13.51 -4.34
N GLY A 26 20.08 13.57 -5.44
CA GLY A 26 20.95 12.49 -5.87
C GLY A 26 20.12 11.31 -6.40
N CYS A 27 19.16 11.60 -7.29
CA CYS A 27 18.13 10.64 -7.70
C CYS A 27 18.68 9.45 -8.54
N GLY A 28 19.98 9.47 -8.92
CA GLY A 28 20.56 8.45 -9.78
C GLY A 28 19.79 8.32 -11.10
N ALA A 29 19.46 7.11 -11.51
CA ALA A 29 18.63 6.84 -12.69
C ALA A 29 17.11 7.03 -12.44
N GLY A 30 16.69 7.55 -11.28
CA GLY A 30 15.29 7.84 -10.98
C GLY A 30 14.44 6.63 -10.54
N ALA A 31 15.06 5.54 -10.11
CA ALA A 31 14.35 4.30 -9.75
C ALA A 31 13.36 4.48 -8.58
N LEU A 32 13.78 5.18 -7.51
CA LEU A 32 12.95 5.45 -6.33
C LEU A 32 11.74 6.30 -6.69
N GLY A 33 11.96 7.41 -7.40
CA GLY A 33 10.89 8.30 -7.83
C GLY A 33 9.92 7.62 -8.80
N ALA A 34 10.40 6.79 -9.73
CA ALA A 34 9.56 6.00 -10.62
C ALA A 34 8.71 4.97 -9.85
N ALA A 35 9.26 4.34 -8.82
CA ALA A 35 8.51 3.46 -7.94
C ALA A 35 7.42 4.22 -7.17
N TYR A 36 7.73 5.43 -6.69
CA TYR A 36 6.74 6.28 -6.04
C TYR A 36 5.61 6.71 -6.99
N LEU A 37 5.92 7.07 -8.24
CA LEU A 37 4.91 7.42 -9.25
C LEU A 37 3.96 6.26 -9.59
N ARG A 38 4.37 5.01 -9.40
CA ARG A 38 3.43 3.87 -9.50
C ARG A 38 2.43 3.82 -8.34
N ARG A 39 2.77 4.40 -7.18
CA ARG A 39 1.89 4.49 -6.00
C ARG A 39 1.02 5.75 -5.99
N ASN A 40 1.56 6.86 -6.49
CA ASN A 40 0.85 8.12 -6.65
C ASN A 40 1.12 8.73 -8.03
N PRO A 41 0.38 8.30 -9.08
CA PRO A 41 0.58 8.81 -10.44
C PRO A 41 0.30 10.31 -10.64
N LYS A 42 -0.43 10.95 -9.71
CA LYS A 42 -0.70 12.41 -9.75
C LYS A 42 0.43 13.24 -9.15
N ALA A 43 1.39 12.62 -8.51
CA ALA A 43 2.54 13.32 -7.92
C ALA A 43 3.50 13.85 -8.99
N ARG A 44 4.23 14.91 -8.62
CA ARG A 44 5.41 15.38 -9.33
C ARG A 44 6.65 14.95 -8.56
N VAL A 45 7.54 14.21 -9.22
CA VAL A 45 8.84 13.87 -8.65
C VAL A 45 9.91 14.65 -9.39
N LEU A 46 10.66 15.45 -8.64
CA LEU A 46 11.73 16.31 -9.10
C LEU A 46 13.06 15.66 -8.73
N GLY A 47 13.98 15.51 -9.67
CA GLY A 47 15.28 14.87 -9.45
C GLY A 47 16.44 15.83 -9.63
N ILE A 48 17.43 15.79 -8.72
CA ILE A 48 18.74 16.43 -8.92
C ILE A 48 19.79 15.34 -9.01
N GLU A 49 20.56 15.32 -10.09
CA GLU A 49 21.62 14.32 -10.29
C GLU A 49 22.83 14.96 -10.98
N ARG A 50 24.03 14.70 -10.45
CA ARG A 50 25.27 15.29 -10.98
C ARG A 50 25.80 14.55 -12.21
N ASP A 51 25.64 13.24 -12.26
CA ASP A 51 26.05 12.43 -13.42
C ASP A 51 25.07 12.62 -14.58
N ALA A 52 25.61 13.09 -15.73
CA ALA A 52 24.78 13.40 -16.89
C ALA A 52 24.11 12.17 -17.50
N GLY A 53 24.76 10.99 -17.43
CA GLY A 53 24.21 9.74 -17.95
C GLY A 53 23.04 9.24 -17.10
N LEU A 54 23.17 9.30 -15.78
CA LEU A 54 22.10 8.94 -14.84
C LEU A 54 20.95 9.98 -14.89
N ALA A 55 21.26 11.27 -14.94
CA ALA A 55 20.25 12.31 -15.09
C ALA A 55 19.41 12.16 -16.37
N ALA A 56 20.03 11.79 -17.49
CA ALA A 56 19.32 11.51 -18.73
C ALA A 56 18.37 10.31 -18.62
N GLN A 57 18.75 9.26 -17.88
CA GLN A 57 17.88 8.12 -17.60
C GLN A 57 16.74 8.49 -16.64
N ALA A 58 17.05 9.27 -15.59
CA ALA A 58 16.04 9.76 -14.65
C ALA A 58 14.99 10.63 -15.35
N ALA A 59 15.38 11.45 -16.31
CA ALA A 59 14.46 12.30 -17.08
C ALA A 59 13.41 11.52 -17.90
N LEU A 60 13.63 10.24 -18.17
CA LEU A 60 12.65 9.35 -18.81
C LEU A 60 11.63 8.78 -17.80
N ARG A 61 11.87 8.92 -16.51
CA ARG A 61 11.13 8.26 -15.43
C ARG A 61 10.45 9.24 -14.48
N LEU A 62 11.04 10.40 -14.27
CA LEU A 62 10.58 11.42 -13.33
C LEU A 62 9.88 12.57 -14.04
N SER A 63 9.19 13.41 -13.28
CA SER A 63 8.44 14.55 -13.84
C SER A 63 9.34 15.64 -14.38
N GLU A 64 10.47 15.89 -13.68
CA GLU A 64 11.47 16.89 -14.06
C GLU A 64 12.82 16.51 -13.42
N VAL A 65 13.92 16.67 -14.16
CA VAL A 65 15.27 16.37 -13.66
C VAL A 65 16.22 17.48 -14.06
N VAL A 66 17.04 17.92 -13.10
CA VAL A 66 18.14 18.83 -13.35
C VAL A 66 19.47 18.09 -13.18
N CYS A 67 20.28 18.10 -14.26
CA CYS A 67 21.67 17.64 -14.19
C CYS A 67 22.53 18.76 -13.60
N GLY A 68 23.01 18.57 -12.36
CA GLY A 68 23.78 19.61 -11.69
C GLY A 68 24.25 19.23 -10.30
N ASP A 69 25.11 20.08 -9.75
CA ASP A 69 25.63 19.96 -8.40
C ASP A 69 24.65 20.64 -7.41
N VAL A 70 24.11 19.85 -6.48
CA VAL A 70 23.17 20.34 -5.47
C VAL A 70 23.81 21.36 -4.50
N GLU A 71 25.12 21.33 -4.30
CA GLU A 71 25.83 22.32 -3.46
C GLU A 71 25.94 23.68 -4.15
N ALA A 72 26.03 23.70 -5.49
CA ALA A 72 26.06 24.95 -6.27
C ALA A 72 24.66 25.54 -6.49
N ALA A 73 23.63 24.69 -6.64
CA ALA A 73 22.24 25.09 -6.82
C ALA A 73 21.32 24.19 -6.01
N PRO A 74 21.11 24.44 -4.71
CA PRO A 74 20.33 23.57 -3.84
C PRO A 74 18.86 23.40 -4.26
N MET A 75 18.27 24.39 -4.93
CA MET A 75 16.88 24.35 -5.40
C MET A 75 16.73 24.93 -6.80
N PRO A 76 17.01 24.12 -7.84
CA PRO A 76 16.94 24.58 -9.23
C PRO A 76 15.52 24.60 -9.81
N PHE A 77 14.51 24.17 -9.06
CA PHE A 77 13.12 24.05 -9.51
C PHE A 77 12.24 25.21 -9.02
N VAL A 78 11.21 25.50 -9.79
CA VAL A 78 10.13 26.40 -9.36
C VAL A 78 9.01 25.57 -8.72
N VAL A 79 8.81 25.75 -7.42
CA VAL A 79 7.81 25.02 -6.62
C VAL A 79 6.90 25.99 -5.84
N PRO A 80 5.94 26.66 -6.52
CA PRO A 80 5.12 27.70 -5.88
C PRO A 80 4.29 27.17 -4.70
N ALA A 81 3.89 25.89 -4.76
CA ALA A 81 3.14 25.22 -3.70
C ALA A 81 4.04 24.60 -2.61
N GLY A 82 5.37 24.73 -2.71
CA GLY A 82 6.33 24.08 -1.83
C GLY A 82 6.54 22.60 -2.14
N LEU A 83 7.31 21.93 -1.27
CA LEU A 83 7.61 20.50 -1.33
C LEU A 83 6.85 19.78 -0.22
N ASP A 84 6.27 18.62 -0.53
CA ASP A 84 5.63 17.76 0.46
C ASP A 84 6.61 16.73 1.04
N CYS A 85 7.61 16.35 0.25
CA CYS A 85 8.65 15.43 0.70
C CYS A 85 9.99 15.76 0.04
N ILE A 86 11.07 15.69 0.84
CA ILE A 86 12.45 15.73 0.36
C ILE A 86 13.12 14.41 0.74
N VAL A 87 13.77 13.77 -0.23
CA VAL A 87 14.45 12.49 -0.03
C VAL A 87 15.93 12.63 -0.30
N TYR A 88 16.75 12.21 0.67
CA TYR A 88 18.20 12.08 0.57
C TYR A 88 18.55 10.58 0.68
N GLY A 89 18.67 9.92 -0.46
CA GLY A 89 19.04 8.51 -0.57
C GLY A 89 20.56 8.36 -0.63
N ASP A 90 21.23 8.31 0.52
CA ASP A 90 22.69 8.19 0.70
C ASP A 90 23.51 9.42 0.22
N ILE A 91 22.91 10.44 -0.40
CA ILE A 91 23.63 11.55 -1.04
C ILE A 91 24.40 12.44 -0.03
N LEU A 92 23.87 12.64 1.19
CA LEU A 92 24.49 13.55 2.16
C LEU A 92 25.92 13.16 2.55
N ALA A 93 26.25 11.88 2.48
CA ALA A 93 27.63 11.40 2.71
C ALA A 93 28.63 11.88 1.63
N HIS A 94 28.16 12.24 0.45
CA HIS A 94 28.96 12.66 -0.70
C HIS A 94 29.15 14.17 -0.81
N LEU A 95 28.48 14.96 0.05
CA LEU A 95 28.52 16.42 0.02
C LEU A 95 29.65 16.98 0.89
N ALA A 96 30.22 18.08 0.47
CA ALA A 96 31.20 18.85 1.26
C ALA A 96 30.49 19.57 2.42
N ASP A 97 29.34 20.19 2.16
CA ASP A 97 28.49 20.87 3.14
C ASP A 97 27.03 20.33 3.14
N PRO A 98 26.77 19.13 3.66
CA PRO A 98 25.41 18.58 3.73
C PRO A 98 24.46 19.41 4.61
N TRP A 99 24.96 20.14 5.60
CA TRP A 99 24.16 20.99 6.49
C TRP A 99 23.60 22.21 5.75
N GLY A 100 24.43 22.87 4.91
CA GLY A 100 24.01 23.99 4.09
C GLY A 100 22.95 23.60 3.07
N VAL A 101 23.12 22.46 2.39
CA VAL A 101 22.13 21.93 1.45
C VAL A 101 20.82 21.61 2.16
N LEU A 102 20.87 20.89 3.29
CA LEU A 102 19.69 20.54 4.09
C LEU A 102 18.93 21.79 4.54
N ALA A 103 19.63 22.78 5.11
CA ALA A 103 19.01 24.02 5.58
C ALA A 103 18.35 24.81 4.44
N ALA A 104 19.01 24.91 3.28
CA ALA A 104 18.48 25.60 2.10
C ALA A 104 17.21 24.93 1.57
N GLN A 105 17.21 23.61 1.44
CA GLN A 105 16.08 22.86 0.86
C GLN A 105 14.89 22.76 1.81
N VAL A 106 15.10 22.64 3.12
CA VAL A 106 14.03 22.65 4.12
C VAL A 106 13.22 23.96 4.08
N GLY A 107 13.84 25.07 3.61
CA GLY A 107 13.13 26.33 3.38
C GLY A 107 11.93 26.20 2.43
N TYR A 108 11.97 25.29 1.48
CA TYR A 108 10.91 25.03 0.50
C TYR A 108 9.89 23.96 0.95
N LEU A 109 10.12 23.32 2.10
CA LEU A 109 9.24 22.28 2.61
C LEU A 109 7.94 22.88 3.17
N ASN A 110 6.81 22.29 2.83
CA ASN A 110 5.50 22.65 3.37
C ASN A 110 5.45 22.45 4.90
N PRO A 111 4.57 23.14 5.64
CA PRO A 111 4.48 23.02 7.10
C PRO A 111 4.34 21.58 7.60
N GLU A 112 3.55 20.76 6.91
CA GLU A 112 3.35 19.33 7.22
C GLU A 112 4.31 18.41 6.44
N GLY A 113 5.22 18.98 5.67
CA GLY A 113 6.14 18.24 4.81
C GLY A 113 7.12 17.37 5.58
N THR A 114 7.60 16.35 4.89
CA THR A 114 8.48 15.31 5.43
C THR A 114 9.85 15.33 4.78
N VAL A 115 10.89 15.17 5.58
CA VAL A 115 12.26 14.91 5.11
C VAL A 115 12.62 13.47 5.44
N LEU A 116 13.14 12.76 4.45
CA LEU A 116 13.68 11.41 4.57
C LEU A 116 15.17 11.42 4.29
N VAL A 117 15.93 10.81 5.17
CA VAL A 117 17.39 10.65 5.01
C VAL A 117 17.73 9.18 5.18
N CYS A 118 18.38 8.58 4.19
CA CYS A 118 19.03 7.28 4.33
C CYS A 118 20.54 7.49 4.33
N MET A 119 21.25 6.95 5.32
CA MET A 119 22.68 7.15 5.47
C MET A 119 23.41 5.92 6.00
N PRO A 120 24.66 5.67 5.54
CA PRO A 120 25.55 4.69 6.15
C PRO A 120 25.82 5.00 7.63
N ASN A 121 25.90 3.95 8.44
CA ASN A 121 26.12 4.05 9.88
C ASN A 121 27.62 3.96 10.22
N ILE A 122 28.23 5.07 10.62
CA ILE A 122 29.63 5.06 11.06
C ILE A 122 29.85 4.29 12.37
N GLU A 123 28.80 4.08 13.18
CA GLU A 123 28.88 3.25 14.39
C GLU A 123 28.80 1.73 14.10
N HIS A 124 28.69 1.32 12.84
CA HIS A 124 28.58 -0.09 12.51
C HIS A 124 29.75 -0.90 13.07
N TRP A 125 29.46 -2.03 13.70
CA TRP A 125 30.41 -2.89 14.40
C TRP A 125 31.67 -3.24 13.60
N SER A 126 31.54 -3.39 12.28
CA SER A 126 32.66 -3.75 11.41
C SER A 126 33.73 -2.65 11.32
N LEU A 127 33.31 -1.38 11.46
CA LEU A 127 34.25 -0.26 11.49
C LEU A 127 35.03 -0.22 12.80
N ALA A 128 34.34 -0.46 13.93
CA ALA A 128 35.02 -0.59 15.22
C ALA A 128 36.02 -1.76 15.21
N ALA A 129 35.63 -2.90 14.63
CA ALA A 129 36.51 -4.06 14.49
C ALA A 129 37.75 -3.75 13.63
N ARG A 130 37.59 -3.05 12.49
CA ARG A 130 38.68 -2.61 11.63
C ARG A 130 39.65 -1.67 12.36
N LEU A 131 39.12 -0.68 13.08
CA LEU A 131 39.95 0.27 13.85
C LEU A 131 40.74 -0.45 14.95
N LEU A 132 40.14 -1.42 15.65
CA LEU A 132 40.83 -2.25 16.66
C LEU A 132 41.95 -3.10 16.06
N THR A 133 41.84 -3.48 14.80
CA THR A 133 42.86 -4.25 14.07
C THR A 133 43.87 -3.37 13.31
N GLY A 134 43.75 -2.03 13.43
CA GLY A 134 44.67 -1.09 12.80
C GLY A 134 44.39 -0.90 11.30
N THR A 135 43.18 -1.18 10.82
CA THR A 135 42.79 -1.03 9.40
C THR A 135 41.74 0.05 9.23
N PHE A 136 41.89 0.88 8.21
CA PHE A 136 40.89 1.88 7.77
C PHE A 136 41.01 2.09 6.27
N ASP A 137 40.91 0.97 5.54
CA ASP A 137 41.15 0.98 4.10
C ASP A 137 39.90 1.48 3.35
N TYR A 138 40.10 2.47 2.47
CA TYR A 138 39.05 2.94 1.59
C TYR A 138 38.74 1.91 0.49
N GLU A 139 37.46 1.73 0.22
CA GLU A 139 36.91 0.80 -0.74
C GLU A 139 36.19 1.55 -1.88
N ASP A 140 35.86 0.87 -2.96
CA ASP A 140 35.12 1.48 -4.07
C ASP A 140 33.62 1.63 -3.75
N SER A 141 33.12 0.91 -2.72
CA SER A 141 31.72 0.96 -2.25
C SER A 141 31.64 0.58 -0.77
N GLY A 142 30.46 0.77 -0.15
CA GLY A 142 30.24 0.42 1.25
C GLY A 142 30.54 1.55 2.23
N LEU A 143 30.72 1.23 3.52
CA LEU A 143 30.85 2.22 4.60
C LEU A 143 32.08 3.14 4.45
N LEU A 144 33.18 2.61 3.98
CA LEU A 144 34.43 3.34 3.72
C LEU A 144 34.62 3.64 2.23
N SER A 145 33.54 3.91 1.51
CA SER A 145 33.64 4.33 0.11
C SER A 145 34.54 5.56 -0.05
N ARG A 146 35.43 5.53 -1.07
CA ARG A 146 36.25 6.69 -1.45
C ARG A 146 35.44 7.92 -1.82
N ALA A 147 34.19 7.74 -2.19
CA ALA A 147 33.28 8.82 -2.54
C ALA A 147 32.64 9.51 -1.31
N HIS A 148 32.74 8.92 -0.12
CA HIS A 148 32.20 9.53 1.08
C HIS A 148 33.12 10.63 1.60
N LEU A 149 32.56 11.82 1.79
CA LEU A 149 33.23 12.99 2.37
C LEU A 149 32.83 13.22 3.84
N ARG A 150 31.67 12.72 4.23
CA ARG A 150 31.09 12.91 5.57
C ARG A 150 30.52 11.61 6.10
N TRP A 151 30.66 11.44 7.42
CA TRP A 151 30.12 10.30 8.16
C TRP A 151 29.27 10.79 9.31
N PHE A 152 28.17 10.11 9.55
CA PHE A 152 27.22 10.48 10.60
C PHE A 152 26.94 9.30 11.53
N THR A 153 26.92 9.60 12.83
CA THR A 153 26.26 8.72 13.80
C THR A 153 24.76 8.97 13.77
N PRO A 154 23.90 8.04 14.25
CA PRO A 154 22.47 8.30 14.38
C PRO A 154 22.14 9.58 15.15
N ARG A 155 22.88 9.88 16.21
CA ARG A 155 22.73 11.10 17.00
C ARG A 155 23.09 12.37 16.20
N MET A 156 24.21 12.35 15.47
CA MET A 156 24.65 13.52 14.68
C MET A 156 23.64 13.87 13.58
N MET A 157 23.08 12.87 12.88
CA MET A 157 22.06 13.12 11.85
C MET A 157 20.78 13.68 12.47
N GLY A 158 20.32 13.12 13.62
CA GLY A 158 19.18 13.66 14.34
C GLY A 158 19.39 15.12 14.79
N GLU A 159 20.62 15.50 15.16
CA GLU A 159 20.98 16.88 15.49
C GLU A 159 20.96 17.78 14.26
N ALA A 160 21.52 17.34 13.14
CA ALA A 160 21.52 18.11 11.88
C ALA A 160 20.08 18.40 11.41
N LEU A 161 19.18 17.43 11.50
CA LEU A 161 17.76 17.61 11.19
C LEU A 161 17.09 18.63 12.12
N ARG A 162 17.39 18.60 13.43
CA ARG A 162 16.85 19.57 14.41
C ARG A 162 17.37 20.98 14.15
N GLN A 163 18.67 21.13 13.82
CA GLN A 163 19.27 22.42 13.47
C GLN A 163 18.67 23.00 12.18
N ALA A 164 18.24 22.15 11.25
CA ALA A 164 17.49 22.59 10.07
C ALA A 164 16.01 22.96 10.38
N GLY A 165 15.59 22.94 11.63
CA GLY A 165 14.22 23.31 12.04
C GLY A 165 13.19 22.18 11.93
N LEU A 166 13.65 20.92 11.92
CA LEU A 166 12.80 19.75 11.81
C LEU A 166 12.65 19.02 13.16
N GLN A 167 11.50 18.41 13.35
CA GLN A 167 11.22 17.49 14.44
C GLN A 167 11.39 16.04 13.96
N LEU A 168 12.17 15.27 14.70
CA LEU A 168 12.36 13.85 14.39
C LEU A 168 11.06 13.07 14.67
N ALA A 169 10.55 12.41 13.65
CA ALA A 169 9.34 11.58 13.76
C ALA A 169 9.69 10.13 14.11
N ASP A 170 10.62 9.53 13.38
CA ASP A 170 11.14 8.19 13.66
C ASP A 170 12.54 7.99 13.05
N VAL A 171 13.24 6.97 13.58
CA VAL A 171 14.51 6.45 13.05
C VAL A 171 14.38 4.95 12.92
N ALA A 172 14.55 4.43 11.72
CA ALA A 172 14.45 3.00 11.46
C ALA A 172 15.81 2.44 11.02
N PRO A 173 16.28 1.35 11.65
CA PRO A 173 17.43 0.62 11.15
C PRO A 173 17.04 -0.11 9.85
N ARG A 174 17.93 -0.11 8.85
CA ARG A 174 17.78 -1.02 7.72
C ARG A 174 18.21 -2.43 8.14
N PRO A 175 17.44 -3.46 7.74
CA PRO A 175 17.74 -4.83 8.11
C PRO A 175 19.17 -5.23 7.71
N ALA A 176 19.90 -5.84 8.64
CA ALA A 176 21.22 -6.42 8.44
C ALA A 176 21.34 -7.71 9.25
N ALA A 177 22.29 -8.57 8.89
CA ALA A 177 22.58 -9.77 9.64
C ALA A 177 23.07 -9.39 11.05
N ARG A 178 22.27 -9.67 12.08
CA ARG A 178 22.56 -9.28 13.47
C ARG A 178 23.62 -10.15 14.14
N ALA A 179 23.68 -11.45 13.82
CA ALA A 179 24.57 -12.40 14.47
C ALA A 179 26.07 -12.03 14.44
N PRO A 180 26.66 -11.47 13.36
CA PRO A 180 28.04 -11.01 13.42
C PRO A 180 28.26 -9.86 14.39
N ALA A 181 27.32 -8.91 14.49
CA ALA A 181 27.36 -7.80 15.45
C ALA A 181 27.29 -8.31 16.89
N GLU A 182 26.40 -9.26 17.16
CA GLU A 182 26.25 -9.89 18.49
C GLU A 182 27.56 -10.57 18.94
N ARG A 183 28.21 -11.34 18.06
CA ARG A 183 29.51 -11.97 18.38
C ARG A 183 30.59 -10.93 18.70
N PHE A 184 30.66 -9.85 17.90
CA PHE A 184 31.62 -8.77 18.12
C PHE A 184 31.37 -8.07 19.46
N VAL A 185 30.13 -7.66 19.73
CA VAL A 185 29.76 -6.95 20.96
C VAL A 185 30.00 -7.83 22.17
N THR A 186 29.65 -9.14 22.13
CA THR A 186 29.96 -10.09 23.21
C THR A 186 31.45 -10.13 23.52
N ALA A 187 32.30 -10.12 22.49
CA ALA A 187 33.75 -10.18 22.69
C ALA A 187 34.31 -8.90 23.33
N ILE A 188 33.72 -7.73 23.10
CA ILE A 188 34.20 -6.45 23.64
C ILE A 188 33.41 -5.95 24.86
N THR A 189 32.41 -6.69 25.34
CA THR A 189 31.53 -6.32 26.47
C THR A 189 32.33 -5.83 27.69
N PRO A 190 33.37 -6.52 28.19
CA PRO A 190 34.10 -6.02 29.36
C PRO A 190 34.73 -4.62 29.16
N GLY A 191 35.16 -4.31 27.92
CA GLY A 191 35.70 -2.99 27.58
C GLY A 191 34.62 -1.92 27.54
N LEU A 192 33.43 -2.24 26.98
CA LEU A 192 32.29 -1.35 26.95
C LEU A 192 31.82 -0.98 28.37
N GLU A 193 31.64 -1.97 29.22
CA GLU A 193 31.24 -1.78 30.61
C GLU A 193 32.25 -0.93 31.39
N ALA A 194 33.55 -1.15 31.17
CA ALA A 194 34.61 -0.39 31.82
C ALA A 194 34.60 1.12 31.48
N ILE A 195 34.06 1.49 30.31
CA ILE A 195 33.91 2.89 29.89
C ILE A 195 32.49 3.41 30.06
N GLY A 196 31.60 2.65 30.73
CA GLY A 196 30.23 3.05 31.05
C GLY A 196 29.27 2.98 29.86
N VAL A 197 29.55 2.15 28.86
CA VAL A 197 28.68 1.93 27.70
C VAL A 197 27.87 0.63 27.89
N ASP A 198 26.54 0.74 27.83
CA ASP A 198 25.67 -0.44 27.85
C ASP A 198 25.86 -1.29 26.57
N PRO A 199 26.26 -2.56 26.69
CA PRO A 199 26.45 -3.44 25.52
C PRO A 199 25.19 -3.63 24.68
N ALA A 200 24.00 -3.67 25.28
CA ALA A 200 22.73 -3.84 24.57
C ALA A 200 22.38 -2.59 23.74
N GLU A 201 22.54 -1.41 24.31
CA GLU A 201 22.36 -0.14 23.59
C GLU A 201 23.41 -0.01 22.47
N TYR A 202 24.67 -0.36 22.74
CA TYR A 202 25.71 -0.35 21.71
C TYR A 202 25.38 -1.30 20.57
N LEU A 203 24.95 -2.54 20.85
CA LEU A 203 24.54 -3.49 19.83
C LEU A 203 23.42 -2.95 18.94
N ASN A 204 22.40 -2.32 19.52
CA ASN A 204 21.28 -1.75 18.77
C ASN A 204 21.72 -0.62 17.81
N ARG A 205 22.74 0.17 18.18
CA ARG A 205 23.31 1.21 17.31
C ARG A 205 24.32 0.65 16.31
N ALA A 206 25.10 -0.36 16.69
CA ALA A 206 26.20 -0.87 15.90
C ALA A 206 25.82 -2.01 14.92
N ALA A 207 24.68 -2.67 15.11
CA ALA A 207 24.27 -3.75 14.23
C ALA A 207 23.73 -3.27 12.86
N PRO A 208 22.96 -2.18 12.75
CA PRO A 208 22.45 -1.74 11.46
C PRO A 208 23.55 -1.16 10.56
N LEU A 209 23.53 -1.53 9.27
CA LEU A 209 24.46 -0.98 8.28
C LEU A 209 24.10 0.46 7.90
N GLN A 210 22.82 0.77 7.86
CA GLN A 210 22.27 2.08 7.53
C GLN A 210 21.07 2.37 8.43
N PHE A 211 20.74 3.65 8.55
CA PHE A 211 19.51 4.11 9.16
C PHE A 211 18.71 4.97 8.18
N ILE A 212 17.39 5.00 8.39
CA ILE A 212 16.48 5.94 7.72
C ILE A 212 15.86 6.81 8.80
N TRP A 213 16.11 8.12 8.70
CA TRP A 213 15.46 9.14 9.52
C TRP A 213 14.26 9.70 8.77
N ARG A 214 13.18 9.86 9.48
CA ARG A 214 12.02 10.61 9.03
C ARG A 214 11.82 11.79 9.98
N ALA A 215 11.80 13.00 9.42
CA ALA A 215 11.62 14.23 10.17
C ALA A 215 10.58 15.12 9.50
N ARG A 216 9.94 16.01 10.27
CA ARG A 216 8.86 16.89 9.82
C ARG A 216 9.06 18.29 10.36
N ARG A 217 8.51 19.30 9.66
CA ARG A 217 8.47 20.67 10.17
C ARG A 217 7.50 20.80 11.32
N GLN A 218 6.28 20.38 11.12
CA GLN A 218 5.24 20.18 12.14
C GLN A 218 4.20 19.20 11.62
N GLY A 219 3.33 18.73 12.45
CA GLY A 219 2.31 17.78 12.02
C GLY A 219 1.20 17.61 13.04
N PRO A 220 0.08 17.01 12.63
CA PRO A 220 -1.02 16.70 13.53
C PRO A 220 -0.56 15.77 14.65
N GLU A 221 -1.35 15.77 15.74
CA GLU A 221 -1.17 14.80 16.82
C GLU A 221 -1.11 13.36 16.30
N ARG A 222 -0.27 12.54 16.92
CA ARG A 222 -0.16 11.11 16.58
C ARG A 222 -1.49 10.41 16.76
N LEU A 223 -1.83 9.51 15.87
CA LEU A 223 -3.01 8.66 15.92
C LEU A 223 -2.57 7.19 15.82
N GLU A 224 -2.92 6.40 16.81
CA GLU A 224 -2.71 4.95 16.81
C GLU A 224 -3.88 4.24 16.12
N LEU A 225 -3.59 3.40 15.13
CA LEU A 225 -4.58 2.60 14.43
C LEU A 225 -4.19 1.12 14.56
N SER A 226 -4.98 0.36 15.31
CA SER A 226 -4.82 -1.08 15.45
C SER A 226 -5.88 -1.80 14.61
N ALA A 227 -5.48 -2.44 13.53
CA ALA A 227 -6.37 -3.22 12.68
C ALA A 227 -6.26 -4.71 13.02
N THR A 228 -7.40 -5.41 13.10
CA THR A 228 -7.44 -6.87 13.30
C THR A 228 -8.05 -7.55 12.08
N MET A 229 -7.61 -8.78 11.80
CA MET A 229 -8.25 -9.68 10.84
C MET A 229 -8.18 -11.10 11.39
N LEU A 230 -9.24 -11.90 11.16
CA LEU A 230 -9.34 -13.26 11.70
C LEU A 230 -8.29 -14.20 11.11
N ALA A 231 -8.09 -14.12 9.81
CA ALA A 231 -7.08 -14.85 9.06
C ALA A 231 -6.82 -14.11 7.74
N PRO A 232 -5.65 -14.24 7.12
CA PRO A 232 -5.43 -13.73 5.78
C PRO A 232 -6.37 -14.46 4.80
N LEU A 233 -7.42 -13.75 4.36
CA LEU A 233 -8.25 -14.18 3.24
C LEU A 233 -7.68 -13.51 2.01
N GLY A 234 -7.04 -14.28 1.13
CA GLY A 234 -6.35 -13.74 -0.06
C GLY A 234 -7.20 -12.75 -0.83
N GLY A 235 -6.61 -11.60 -1.14
CA GLY A 235 -7.23 -10.47 -1.82
C GLY A 235 -8.08 -9.58 -0.89
N VAL A 236 -9.01 -10.13 -0.13
CA VAL A 236 -9.91 -9.34 0.74
C VAL A 236 -9.16 -8.65 1.87
N SER A 237 -8.36 -9.41 2.62
CA SER A 237 -7.54 -8.85 3.72
C SER A 237 -6.49 -7.88 3.20
N ASP A 238 -5.90 -8.17 2.01
CA ASP A 238 -4.93 -7.29 1.38
C ASP A 238 -5.55 -5.93 1.08
N VAL A 239 -6.67 -5.90 0.37
CA VAL A 239 -7.30 -4.67 -0.12
C VAL A 239 -8.02 -3.89 0.98
N ARG A 240 -8.60 -4.57 2.00
CA ARG A 240 -9.37 -3.90 3.05
C ARG A 240 -8.59 -3.56 4.30
N VAL A 241 -7.48 -4.27 4.59
CA VAL A 241 -6.71 -4.10 5.82
C VAL A 241 -5.24 -3.81 5.52
N ILE A 242 -4.54 -4.72 4.85
CA ILE A 242 -3.08 -4.66 4.72
C ILE A 242 -2.64 -3.42 3.94
N GLU A 243 -3.14 -3.24 2.73
CA GLU A 243 -2.77 -2.09 1.89
C GLU A 243 -3.24 -0.74 2.46
N PRO A 244 -4.47 -0.60 2.99
CA PRO A 244 -4.88 0.63 3.67
C PRO A 244 -4.04 0.99 4.90
N VAL A 245 -3.70 0.01 5.76
CA VAL A 245 -2.81 0.25 6.90
C VAL A 245 -1.41 0.63 6.42
N ARG A 246 -0.88 -0.05 5.41
CA ARG A 246 0.40 0.27 4.78
C ARG A 246 0.40 1.69 4.21
N ALA A 247 -0.66 2.07 3.51
CA ALA A 247 -0.83 3.42 2.97
C ALA A 247 -0.86 4.49 4.07
N LEU A 248 -1.60 4.27 5.14
CA LEU A 248 -1.68 5.18 6.29
C LEU A 248 -0.33 5.33 7.01
N ARG A 249 0.45 4.25 7.14
CA ARG A 249 1.78 4.26 7.79
C ARG A 249 2.82 5.11 7.06
N THR A 250 2.58 5.48 5.81
CA THR A 250 3.47 6.40 5.09
C THR A 250 3.44 7.81 5.70
N ASP A 251 2.35 8.21 6.37
CA ASP A 251 2.31 9.40 7.24
C ASP A 251 2.88 9.05 8.63
N SER A 252 3.91 9.78 9.07
CA SER A 252 4.55 9.57 10.37
C SER A 252 3.68 9.90 11.58
N ALA A 253 2.58 10.63 11.39
CA ALA A 253 1.60 10.88 12.44
C ALA A 253 0.56 9.75 12.58
N LEU A 254 0.57 8.73 11.71
CA LEU A 254 -0.32 7.59 11.74
C LEU A 254 0.45 6.32 12.08
N LEU A 255 0.30 5.85 13.32
CA LEU A 255 0.92 4.60 13.79
C LEU A 255 -0.01 3.43 13.51
N GLY A 256 -0.08 3.02 12.24
CA GLY A 256 -0.87 1.86 11.82
C GLY A 256 -0.17 0.54 12.16
N GLN A 257 -0.90 -0.42 12.72
CA GLN A 257 -0.42 -1.78 12.95
C GLN A 257 -1.53 -2.81 12.69
N ILE A 258 -1.12 -4.00 12.30
CA ILE A 258 -2.01 -5.14 12.16
C ILE A 258 -1.68 -6.09 13.29
N VAL A 259 -2.68 -6.38 14.12
CA VAL A 259 -2.50 -7.14 15.37
C VAL A 259 -3.61 -8.19 15.51
N SER A 260 -3.37 -9.21 16.32
CA SER A 260 -4.42 -10.17 16.68
C SER A 260 -5.49 -9.54 17.58
N GLU A 261 -5.06 -8.77 18.56
CA GLU A 261 -5.91 -7.95 19.43
C GLU A 261 -5.23 -6.59 19.71
N PRO A 262 -5.98 -5.48 19.78
CA PRO A 262 -5.44 -4.17 20.13
C PRO A 262 -4.97 -4.11 21.59
N GLU A 263 -3.71 -3.72 21.77
CA GLU A 263 -3.08 -3.54 23.08
C GLU A 263 -2.47 -2.15 23.19
N ILE A 264 -2.38 -1.65 24.42
CA ILE A 264 -1.73 -0.38 24.73
C ILE A 264 -0.25 -0.68 25.03
N ASP A 265 0.65 -0.04 24.30
CA ASP A 265 2.06 -0.01 24.67
C ASP A 265 2.25 1.03 25.79
N PRO A 266 2.57 0.61 27.03
CA PRO A 266 2.74 1.54 28.15
C PRO A 266 3.98 2.45 27.99
N CYS A 267 4.88 2.11 27.09
CA CYS A 267 6.09 2.90 26.82
C CYS A 267 5.83 4.08 25.87
N LEU A 268 4.68 4.09 25.18
CA LEU A 268 4.31 5.19 24.28
C LEU A 268 3.48 6.26 25.03
N PRO A 269 3.64 7.55 24.68
CA PRO A 269 2.76 8.60 25.18
C PRO A 269 1.31 8.29 24.82
N ALA A 270 0.37 8.74 25.70
CA ALA A 270 -1.04 8.64 25.40
C ALA A 270 -1.38 9.36 24.09
N ALA A 271 -2.03 8.66 23.18
CA ALA A 271 -2.40 9.14 21.85
C ALA A 271 -3.85 8.75 21.53
N PRO A 272 -4.53 9.46 20.62
CA PRO A 272 -5.77 9.00 19.99
C PRO A 272 -5.67 7.57 19.48
N ARG A 273 -6.69 6.72 19.78
CA ARG A 273 -6.67 5.28 19.45
C ARG A 273 -7.90 4.85 18.69
N ILE A 274 -7.68 4.20 17.55
CA ILE A 274 -8.73 3.59 16.73
C ILE A 274 -8.46 2.09 16.63
N ALA A 275 -9.46 1.26 16.95
CA ALA A 275 -9.44 -0.17 16.69
C ALA A 275 -10.32 -0.46 15.47
N VAL A 276 -9.75 -0.96 14.38
CA VAL A 276 -10.47 -1.40 13.18
C VAL A 276 -10.59 -2.91 13.18
N LEU A 277 -11.79 -3.41 13.32
CA LEU A 277 -12.08 -4.85 13.33
C LEU A 277 -12.57 -5.27 11.95
N HIS A 278 -11.77 -6.05 11.21
CA HIS A 278 -12.15 -6.52 9.89
C HIS A 278 -13.04 -7.77 9.99
N ARG A 279 -14.24 -7.66 9.43
CA ARG A 279 -15.28 -8.69 9.41
C ARG A 279 -15.48 -9.38 10.78
N PRO A 280 -15.60 -8.61 11.89
CA PRO A 280 -15.74 -9.22 13.20
C PRO A 280 -17.07 -9.96 13.29
N LEU A 281 -17.06 -11.16 13.83
CA LEU A 281 -18.28 -11.88 14.23
C LEU A 281 -18.52 -11.63 15.71
N LEU A 282 -19.37 -10.65 16.03
CA LEU A 282 -19.69 -10.25 17.40
C LEU A 282 -21.11 -10.76 17.75
N LEU A 283 -21.19 -11.72 18.65
CA LEU A 283 -22.44 -12.34 19.07
C LEU A 283 -22.52 -12.45 20.59
N GLY A 284 -23.71 -12.20 21.15
CA GLY A 284 -24.02 -12.42 22.56
C GLY A 284 -23.02 -11.78 23.53
N ASP A 285 -22.87 -12.39 24.72
CA ASP A 285 -22.02 -11.86 25.81
C ASP A 285 -20.55 -11.77 25.45
N SER A 286 -20.03 -12.66 24.62
CA SER A 286 -18.63 -12.62 24.18
C SER A 286 -18.35 -11.42 23.28
N GLY A 287 -19.28 -11.06 22.40
CA GLY A 287 -19.21 -9.86 21.58
C GLY A 287 -19.23 -8.60 22.44
N ILE A 288 -20.15 -8.52 23.41
CA ILE A 288 -20.23 -7.43 24.38
C ILE A 288 -18.92 -7.30 25.17
N ALA A 289 -18.41 -8.39 25.74
CA ALA A 289 -17.19 -8.39 26.54
C ALA A 289 -15.97 -7.89 25.73
N ARG A 290 -15.84 -8.32 24.47
CA ARG A 290 -14.75 -7.88 23.59
C ARG A 290 -14.80 -6.37 23.31
N ILE A 291 -15.96 -5.83 22.97
CA ILE A 291 -16.09 -4.40 22.67
C ILE A 291 -15.92 -3.57 23.93
N ARG A 292 -16.48 -4.00 25.09
CA ARG A 292 -16.27 -3.35 26.38
C ARG A 292 -14.79 -3.25 26.71
N ALA A 293 -14.01 -4.33 26.56
CA ALA A 293 -12.59 -4.32 26.83
C ALA A 293 -11.80 -3.32 25.96
N LEU A 294 -12.24 -3.05 24.73
CA LEU A 294 -11.65 -2.03 23.87
C LEU A 294 -12.04 -0.61 24.30
N ILE A 295 -13.30 -0.41 24.70
CA ILE A 295 -13.79 0.88 25.24
C ILE A 295 -13.06 1.22 26.53
N ASP A 296 -12.88 0.26 27.46
CA ASP A 296 -12.16 0.44 28.72
C ASP A 296 -10.67 0.81 28.50
N LYS A 297 -10.10 0.41 27.36
CA LYS A 297 -8.77 0.84 26.91
C LYS A 297 -8.78 2.17 26.12
N ASP A 298 -9.88 2.92 26.14
CA ASP A 298 -10.08 4.19 25.42
C ASP A 298 -9.91 4.08 23.90
N TYR A 299 -10.32 2.97 23.29
CA TYR A 299 -10.38 2.86 21.82
C TYR A 299 -11.73 3.34 21.27
N VAL A 300 -11.67 4.07 20.15
CA VAL A 300 -12.82 4.19 19.24
C VAL A 300 -12.83 2.96 18.35
N VAL A 301 -13.88 2.15 18.42
CA VAL A 301 -13.98 0.88 17.72
C VAL A 301 -14.75 1.05 16.41
N VAL A 302 -14.15 0.61 15.30
CA VAL A 302 -14.70 0.65 13.96
C VAL A 302 -14.83 -0.77 13.41
N SER A 303 -16.00 -1.15 12.92
CA SER A 303 -16.20 -2.39 12.17
C SER A 303 -15.91 -2.13 10.69
N GLU A 304 -14.94 -2.82 10.11
CA GLU A 304 -14.69 -2.84 8.66
C GLU A 304 -15.44 -4.01 8.04
N PHE A 305 -16.34 -3.72 7.08
CA PHE A 305 -17.15 -4.75 6.47
C PHE A 305 -17.43 -4.46 5.00
N ASP A 306 -17.12 -5.40 4.12
CA ASP A 306 -17.10 -5.22 2.66
C ASP A 306 -17.98 -6.24 1.89
N ASP A 307 -18.84 -6.98 2.61
CA ASP A 307 -19.77 -7.93 2.01
C ASP A 307 -21.20 -7.76 2.54
N HIS A 308 -22.22 -8.25 1.83
CA HIS A 308 -23.61 -8.14 2.28
C HIS A 308 -23.85 -9.11 3.45
N PRO A 309 -24.48 -8.67 4.57
CA PRO A 309 -24.64 -9.49 5.77
C PRO A 309 -25.42 -10.80 5.56
N CYS A 310 -26.23 -10.90 4.49
CA CYS A 310 -27.03 -12.11 4.22
C CYS A 310 -26.17 -13.37 4.11
N PHE A 311 -24.90 -13.28 3.73
CA PHE A 311 -24.02 -14.46 3.70
C PHE A 311 -23.77 -15.07 5.09
N MET A 312 -23.89 -14.27 6.15
CA MET A 312 -23.82 -14.77 7.52
C MET A 312 -25.10 -15.56 7.88
N GLN A 313 -26.25 -15.07 7.40
CA GLN A 313 -27.53 -15.76 7.59
C GLN A 313 -27.55 -17.12 6.89
N GLU A 314 -27.00 -17.21 5.68
CA GLU A 314 -26.83 -18.48 4.95
C GLU A 314 -25.95 -19.48 5.71
N ARG A 315 -25.09 -18.99 6.61
CA ARG A 315 -24.25 -19.80 7.51
C ARG A 315 -24.85 -20.02 8.89
N GLY A 316 -26.13 -19.73 9.06
CA GLY A 316 -26.88 -19.98 10.30
C GLY A 316 -26.72 -18.90 11.38
N VAL A 317 -26.15 -17.72 11.05
CA VAL A 317 -26.07 -16.60 12.00
C VAL A 317 -27.39 -15.86 12.01
N ASN A 318 -27.99 -15.70 13.22
CA ASN A 318 -29.14 -14.83 13.40
C ASN A 318 -28.71 -13.36 13.33
N LEU A 319 -29.13 -12.64 12.28
CA LEU A 319 -28.76 -11.23 12.08
C LEU A 319 -29.30 -10.29 13.17
N ASP A 320 -30.40 -10.63 13.83
CA ASP A 320 -30.95 -9.84 14.93
C ASP A 320 -30.06 -9.88 16.19
N GLU A 321 -29.30 -10.96 16.36
CA GLU A 321 -28.34 -11.13 17.44
C GLU A 321 -26.96 -10.56 17.11
N LEU A 322 -26.74 -10.17 15.85
CA LEU A 322 -25.45 -9.71 15.37
C LEU A 322 -25.13 -8.32 15.90
N LEU A 323 -24.07 -8.23 16.69
CA LEU A 323 -23.56 -6.99 17.29
C LEU A 323 -22.54 -6.27 16.42
N THR A 324 -22.07 -6.89 15.36
CA THR A 324 -20.98 -6.47 14.48
C THR A 324 -21.10 -5.01 14.02
N PHE A 325 -22.29 -4.52 13.78
CA PHE A 325 -22.53 -3.17 13.30
C PHE A 325 -23.05 -2.24 14.39
N ARG A 326 -23.93 -2.73 15.27
CA ARG A 326 -24.61 -1.91 16.28
C ARG A 326 -23.79 -1.69 17.56
N ALA A 327 -22.87 -2.60 17.91
CA ALA A 327 -22.09 -2.52 19.15
C ALA A 327 -20.73 -1.81 18.99
N VAL A 328 -20.49 -1.13 17.90
CA VAL A 328 -19.26 -0.38 17.59
C VAL A 328 -19.55 1.10 17.42
N HIS A 329 -18.54 1.96 17.54
CA HIS A 329 -18.71 3.42 17.41
C HIS A 329 -19.07 3.81 15.98
N ALA A 330 -18.41 3.20 14.99
CA ALA A 330 -18.63 3.46 13.57
C ALA A 330 -18.47 2.19 12.73
N VAL A 331 -19.02 2.24 11.53
CA VAL A 331 -18.82 1.19 10.51
C VAL A 331 -18.17 1.80 9.29
N GLN A 332 -17.17 1.13 8.72
CA GLN A 332 -16.63 1.50 7.42
C GLN A 332 -16.85 0.39 6.40
N THR A 333 -17.09 0.80 5.15
CA THR A 333 -17.42 -0.13 4.06
C THR A 333 -16.90 0.36 2.71
N SER A 334 -17.11 -0.45 1.65
CA SER A 334 -16.55 -0.24 0.32
C SER A 334 -17.50 0.37 -0.71
N THR A 335 -18.82 0.23 -0.53
CA THR A 335 -19.81 0.63 -1.54
C THR A 335 -20.99 1.42 -0.95
N PRO A 336 -21.62 2.31 -1.73
CA PRO A 336 -22.83 3.01 -1.31
C PRO A 336 -23.97 2.06 -0.94
N ALA A 337 -24.20 1.03 -1.74
CA ALA A 337 -25.26 0.04 -1.51
C ALA A 337 -25.09 -0.66 -0.17
N LEU A 338 -23.85 -1.02 0.18
CA LEU A 338 -23.56 -1.65 1.46
C LEU A 338 -23.70 -0.66 2.62
N ALA A 339 -23.29 0.59 2.44
CA ALA A 339 -23.49 1.65 3.44
C ALA A 339 -24.98 1.88 3.73
N GLU A 340 -25.83 1.88 2.71
CA GLU A 340 -27.29 1.98 2.88
C GLU A 340 -27.87 0.79 3.63
N THR A 341 -27.41 -0.43 3.31
CA THR A 341 -27.82 -1.66 3.99
C THR A 341 -27.47 -1.66 5.48
N LEU A 342 -26.31 -1.11 5.85
CA LEU A 342 -25.80 -1.13 7.22
C LEU A 342 -26.21 0.08 8.05
N ARG A 343 -26.58 1.19 7.43
CA ARG A 343 -26.97 2.44 8.11
C ARG A 343 -28.09 2.32 9.15
N PRO A 344 -29.12 1.47 8.98
CA PRO A 344 -30.12 1.26 10.02
C PRO A 344 -29.58 0.72 11.34
N GLN A 345 -28.44 -0.02 11.30
CA GLN A 345 -27.80 -0.57 12.49
C GLN A 345 -26.79 0.39 13.11
N ASN A 346 -26.14 1.24 12.30
CA ASN A 346 -25.20 2.25 12.78
C ASN A 346 -25.19 3.47 11.82
N PRO A 347 -25.63 4.65 12.28
CA PRO A 347 -25.65 5.85 11.42
C PRO A 347 -24.26 6.44 11.15
N GLU A 348 -23.25 6.12 11.98
CA GLU A 348 -21.88 6.61 11.80
C GLU A 348 -21.14 5.73 10.79
N MET A 349 -21.11 6.18 9.52
CA MET A 349 -20.60 5.40 8.41
C MET A 349 -19.42 6.09 7.72
N GLY A 350 -18.32 5.35 7.53
CA GLY A 350 -17.23 5.70 6.61
C GLY A 350 -17.33 4.88 5.33
N MET A 351 -17.31 5.54 4.18
CA MET A 351 -17.30 4.86 2.89
C MET A 351 -15.95 5.07 2.21
N PHE A 352 -15.19 3.99 2.04
CA PHE A 352 -13.88 3.98 1.40
C PHE A 352 -13.87 2.92 0.29
N PRO A 353 -14.08 3.35 -0.98
CA PRO A 353 -14.03 2.43 -2.12
C PRO A 353 -12.70 1.67 -2.17
N ASN A 354 -12.70 0.52 -2.81
CA ASN A 354 -11.45 -0.18 -3.08
C ASN A 354 -10.54 0.67 -3.98
N GLY A 355 -9.24 0.60 -3.73
CA GLY A 355 -8.23 1.33 -4.49
C GLY A 355 -6.98 0.49 -4.65
N ILE A 356 -6.17 0.82 -5.63
CA ILE A 356 -4.90 0.15 -5.92
C ILE A 356 -3.77 0.85 -5.17
N PHE A 357 -2.97 0.09 -4.42
CA PHE A 357 -1.84 0.65 -3.67
C PHE A 357 -0.67 1.01 -4.59
N GLU A 358 -0.34 0.13 -5.53
CA GLU A 358 0.76 0.32 -6.48
C GLU A 358 0.41 -0.28 -7.84
N LEU A 359 0.57 0.50 -8.90
CA LEU A 359 0.39 0.00 -10.26
C LEU A 359 1.51 -1.01 -10.60
N PRO A 360 1.17 -2.21 -11.11
CA PRO A 360 2.18 -3.12 -11.62
C PRO A 360 3.05 -2.47 -12.70
N PRO A 361 4.30 -2.90 -12.88
CA PRO A 361 5.12 -2.47 -14.01
C PRO A 361 4.40 -2.66 -15.35
N MET A 362 4.65 -1.73 -16.28
CA MET A 362 4.10 -1.87 -17.63
C MET A 362 4.72 -3.08 -18.31
N ARG A 363 3.88 -3.96 -18.83
CA ARG A 363 4.30 -5.07 -19.68
C ARG A 363 3.79 -4.88 -21.10
N ASN A 364 4.42 -5.55 -22.03
CA ASN A 364 3.90 -5.60 -23.39
C ASN A 364 2.60 -6.41 -23.42
N PHE A 365 1.61 -5.93 -24.18
CA PHE A 365 0.41 -6.70 -24.47
C PHE A 365 0.85 -7.87 -25.37
N MET A 366 0.70 -9.10 -24.86
CA MET A 366 1.42 -10.27 -25.38
C MET A 366 0.55 -11.12 -26.32
N HIS A 367 1.19 -11.98 -27.06
CA HIS A 367 0.66 -13.08 -27.86
C HIS A 367 -0.26 -12.72 -29.03
N PRO A 368 0.28 -12.26 -30.19
CA PRO A 368 -0.49 -12.04 -31.40
C PRO A 368 -1.22 -13.31 -31.91
N GLU A 369 -0.75 -14.51 -31.52
CA GLU A 369 -1.29 -15.81 -31.95
C GLU A 369 -2.48 -16.26 -31.12
N HIS A 370 -2.56 -15.90 -29.83
CA HIS A 370 -3.68 -16.19 -28.92
C HIS A 370 -3.86 -15.13 -27.87
N MET A 371 -5.03 -15.11 -27.25
CA MET A 371 -5.32 -14.32 -26.03
C MET A 371 -5.72 -15.24 -24.90
N THR A 372 -5.32 -14.90 -23.69
CA THR A 372 -5.70 -15.61 -22.48
C THR A 372 -6.84 -14.87 -21.79
N LEU A 373 -7.93 -15.59 -21.55
CA LEU A 373 -9.02 -15.15 -20.68
C LEU A 373 -8.76 -15.68 -19.27
N PHE A 374 -8.64 -14.75 -18.32
CA PHE A 374 -8.45 -15.04 -16.91
C PHE A 374 -9.78 -15.02 -16.17
N PHE A 375 -10.03 -16.07 -15.38
CA PHE A 375 -11.15 -16.14 -14.46
C PHE A 375 -10.66 -16.58 -13.08
N ALA A 376 -10.98 -15.79 -12.06
CA ALA A 376 -10.63 -16.07 -10.68
C ALA A 376 -11.85 -15.80 -9.79
N ALA A 377 -12.37 -16.84 -9.16
CA ALA A 377 -13.52 -16.72 -8.29
C ALA A 377 -13.57 -17.85 -7.26
N LEU A 378 -14.38 -17.66 -6.23
CA LEU A 378 -14.68 -18.69 -5.23
C LEU A 378 -16.18 -18.71 -5.01
N ASN A 379 -16.80 -19.90 -5.13
CA ASN A 379 -18.26 -20.12 -4.92
C ASN A 379 -19.14 -19.23 -5.82
N ARG A 380 -18.82 -19.14 -7.14
CA ARG A 380 -19.50 -18.29 -8.10
C ARG A 380 -20.27 -19.05 -9.19
N GLY A 381 -20.58 -20.34 -8.95
CA GLY A 381 -21.35 -21.16 -9.88
C GLY A 381 -22.60 -20.49 -10.45
N PRO A 382 -23.49 -19.91 -9.63
CA PRO A 382 -24.69 -19.22 -10.13
C PRO A 382 -24.40 -18.01 -11.04
N ASP A 383 -23.23 -17.37 -10.91
CA ASP A 383 -22.86 -16.21 -11.70
C ASP A 383 -22.38 -16.58 -13.11
N TRP A 384 -21.66 -17.70 -13.26
CA TRP A 384 -21.07 -18.10 -14.54
C TRP A 384 -21.78 -19.27 -15.24
N ALA A 385 -22.47 -20.17 -14.51
CA ALA A 385 -23.05 -21.38 -15.13
C ALA A 385 -24.05 -21.09 -16.26
N PRO A 386 -24.91 -20.06 -16.18
CA PRO A 386 -25.81 -19.70 -17.29
C PRO A 386 -25.07 -19.20 -18.53
N LEU A 387 -23.84 -18.73 -18.39
CA LEU A 387 -23.01 -18.17 -19.47
C LEU A 387 -22.09 -19.22 -20.12
N MET A 388 -21.90 -20.38 -19.46
CA MET A 388 -20.98 -21.43 -19.90
C MET A 388 -21.27 -21.96 -21.31
N PRO A 389 -22.54 -22.18 -21.73
CA PRO A 389 -22.83 -22.62 -23.10
C PRO A 389 -22.28 -21.64 -24.17
N ALA A 390 -22.47 -20.33 -23.96
CA ALA A 390 -21.95 -19.30 -24.87
C ALA A 390 -20.41 -19.26 -24.88
N LEU A 391 -19.79 -19.42 -23.71
CA LEU A 391 -18.34 -19.44 -23.57
C LEU A 391 -17.74 -20.65 -24.30
N ASN A 392 -18.34 -21.85 -24.14
CA ASN A 392 -17.90 -23.07 -24.83
C ASN A 392 -18.11 -23.00 -26.34
N GLU A 393 -19.18 -22.36 -26.82
CA GLU A 393 -19.38 -22.10 -28.26
C GLU A 393 -18.21 -21.27 -28.83
N VAL A 394 -17.83 -20.20 -28.16
CA VAL A 394 -16.69 -19.35 -28.57
C VAL A 394 -15.37 -20.11 -28.49
N ALA A 395 -15.15 -20.88 -27.42
CA ALA A 395 -13.94 -21.68 -27.24
C ALA A 395 -13.76 -22.69 -28.39
N ARG A 396 -14.84 -23.39 -28.81
CA ARG A 396 -14.80 -24.30 -29.95
C ARG A 396 -14.54 -23.59 -31.29
N ALA A 397 -15.17 -22.40 -31.48
CA ALA A 397 -15.02 -21.63 -32.73
C ALA A 397 -13.61 -21.06 -32.91
N LEU A 398 -12.94 -20.68 -31.83
CA LEU A 398 -11.64 -20.04 -31.85
C LEU A 398 -10.47 -21.00 -31.67
N GLY A 399 -10.70 -22.18 -31.08
CA GLY A 399 -9.68 -23.20 -30.84
C GLY A 399 -8.43 -22.63 -30.13
N PRO A 400 -7.23 -22.79 -30.71
CA PRO A 400 -5.97 -22.37 -30.08
C PRO A 400 -5.80 -20.85 -29.96
N ARG A 401 -6.68 -20.05 -30.53
CA ARG A 401 -6.63 -18.59 -30.39
C ARG A 401 -7.16 -18.07 -29.07
N LEU A 402 -7.92 -18.88 -28.31
CA LEU A 402 -8.44 -18.53 -26.99
C LEU A 402 -7.95 -19.54 -25.96
N HIS A 403 -7.12 -19.07 -25.05
CA HIS A 403 -6.66 -19.82 -23.89
C HIS A 403 -7.42 -19.37 -22.64
N PHE A 404 -7.50 -20.26 -21.67
CA PHE A 404 -8.15 -20.00 -20.39
C PHE A 404 -7.18 -20.22 -19.25
N HIS A 405 -7.15 -19.27 -18.32
CA HIS A 405 -6.45 -19.43 -17.06
C HIS A 405 -7.46 -19.26 -15.93
N VAL A 406 -7.72 -20.33 -15.21
CA VAL A 406 -8.69 -20.40 -14.12
C VAL A 406 -7.97 -20.50 -12.80
N LEU A 407 -8.31 -19.63 -11.87
CA LEU A 407 -7.78 -19.64 -10.51
C LEU A 407 -8.91 -19.93 -9.52
N ILE A 408 -8.73 -20.95 -8.69
CA ILE A 408 -9.59 -21.41 -7.56
C ILE A 408 -10.84 -22.19 -7.99
N ASP A 409 -11.62 -21.74 -8.97
CA ASP A 409 -12.92 -22.33 -9.31
C ASP A 409 -12.74 -23.57 -10.22
N GLU A 410 -12.56 -24.75 -9.60
CA GLU A 410 -12.39 -26.02 -10.31
C GLU A 410 -13.64 -26.39 -11.10
N ALA A 411 -14.86 -26.07 -10.57
CA ALA A 411 -16.10 -26.34 -11.26
C ALA A 411 -16.23 -25.54 -12.57
N PHE A 412 -15.78 -24.29 -12.58
CA PHE A 412 -15.69 -23.52 -13.81
C PHE A 412 -14.68 -24.15 -14.80
N PHE A 413 -13.51 -24.54 -14.31
CA PHE A 413 -12.48 -25.18 -15.12
C PHE A 413 -12.99 -26.47 -15.75
N ASP A 414 -13.68 -27.33 -14.99
CA ASP A 414 -14.24 -28.60 -15.48
C ASP A 414 -15.34 -28.40 -16.52
N ALA A 415 -16.18 -27.36 -16.35
CA ALA A 415 -17.24 -27.01 -17.27
C ALA A 415 -16.77 -26.44 -18.61
N LEU A 416 -15.50 -25.99 -18.72
CA LEU A 416 -14.91 -25.49 -19.96
C LEU A 416 -14.57 -26.63 -20.91
N GLU A 417 -15.12 -26.59 -22.14
CA GLU A 417 -14.88 -27.55 -23.21
C GLU A 417 -13.71 -27.09 -24.13
N SER A 418 -12.58 -26.74 -23.56
CA SER A 418 -11.38 -26.32 -24.30
C SER A 418 -10.17 -27.13 -23.87
N PRO A 419 -9.34 -27.63 -24.79
CA PRO A 419 -8.04 -28.22 -24.45
C PRO A 419 -6.99 -27.15 -24.05
N HIS A 420 -7.25 -25.88 -24.37
CA HIS A 420 -6.34 -24.76 -24.12
C HIS A 420 -6.70 -24.08 -22.80
N LYS A 421 -6.66 -24.83 -21.70
CA LYS A 421 -7.00 -24.33 -20.36
C LYS A 421 -5.98 -24.73 -19.32
N ARG A 422 -5.72 -23.84 -18.37
CA ARG A 422 -4.84 -24.02 -17.21
C ARG A 422 -5.62 -23.75 -15.93
N PHE A 423 -5.32 -24.51 -14.89
CA PHE A 423 -5.90 -24.36 -13.55
C PHE A 423 -4.81 -24.15 -12.50
N ASP A 424 -5.01 -23.18 -11.62
CA ASP A 424 -4.24 -22.99 -10.41
C ASP A 424 -5.19 -23.00 -9.19
N PRO A 425 -4.94 -23.87 -8.18
CA PRO A 425 -5.88 -24.09 -7.09
C PRO A 425 -5.91 -22.97 -6.07
N MET A 426 -4.82 -22.21 -5.92
CA MET A 426 -4.70 -21.11 -4.97
C MET A 426 -3.53 -20.21 -5.32
N ALA A 427 -3.64 -18.93 -4.94
CA ALA A 427 -2.55 -17.97 -4.94
C ALA A 427 -2.73 -16.97 -3.79
N ASP A 428 -1.62 -16.40 -3.31
CA ASP A 428 -1.67 -15.17 -2.55
C ASP A 428 -2.04 -13.98 -3.44
N TYR A 429 -2.28 -12.81 -2.85
CA TYR A 429 -2.70 -11.64 -3.63
C TYR A 429 -1.68 -11.19 -4.68
N ALA A 430 -0.40 -11.26 -4.35
CA ALA A 430 0.67 -10.94 -5.28
C ALA A 430 0.73 -11.93 -6.45
N GLY A 431 0.54 -13.23 -6.18
CA GLY A 431 0.43 -14.28 -7.18
C GLY A 431 -0.80 -14.09 -8.08
N TYR A 432 -1.96 -13.77 -7.49
CA TYR A 432 -3.17 -13.42 -8.22
C TYR A 432 -2.95 -12.26 -9.19
N MET A 433 -2.38 -11.13 -8.71
CA MET A 433 -2.11 -9.95 -9.53
C MET A 433 -1.11 -10.25 -10.66
N ARG A 434 -0.11 -11.11 -10.41
CA ARG A 434 0.82 -11.56 -11.43
C ARG A 434 0.13 -12.39 -12.50
N MET A 435 -0.67 -13.41 -12.11
CA MET A 435 -1.41 -14.28 -13.03
C MET A 435 -2.43 -13.48 -13.85
N LEU A 436 -3.18 -12.57 -13.22
CA LEU A 436 -4.07 -11.63 -13.90
C LEU A 436 -3.28 -10.82 -14.94
N GLY A 437 -2.14 -10.27 -14.53
CA GLY A 437 -1.28 -9.51 -15.42
C GLY A 437 -0.72 -10.33 -16.60
N GLU A 438 -0.72 -11.65 -16.61
CA GLU A 438 -0.31 -12.52 -17.74
C GLU A 438 -1.42 -12.70 -18.79
N ALA A 439 -2.68 -12.31 -18.47
CA ALA A 439 -3.81 -12.45 -19.38
C ALA A 439 -4.10 -11.17 -20.19
N GLU A 440 -4.82 -11.29 -21.27
CA GLU A 440 -5.29 -10.18 -22.10
C GLU A 440 -6.71 -9.76 -21.75
N ILE A 441 -7.54 -10.69 -21.26
CA ILE A 441 -8.96 -10.50 -20.95
C ILE A 441 -9.25 -11.00 -19.55
N ALA A 442 -9.91 -10.19 -18.73
CA ALA A 442 -10.43 -10.59 -17.42
C ALA A 442 -11.95 -10.78 -17.50
N PHE A 443 -12.42 -11.98 -17.20
CA PHE A 443 -13.85 -12.34 -17.25
C PHE A 443 -14.47 -12.16 -15.86
N MET A 444 -15.52 -11.34 -15.77
CA MET A 444 -16.11 -10.88 -14.49
C MET A 444 -17.64 -11.03 -14.51
N PRO A 445 -18.16 -12.28 -14.48
CA PRO A 445 -19.60 -12.51 -14.43
C PRO A 445 -20.15 -12.24 -13.02
N LEU A 446 -21.28 -11.56 -12.92
CA LEU A 446 -22.14 -11.45 -11.74
C LEU A 446 -23.60 -11.57 -12.16
N ALA A 447 -24.34 -12.44 -11.51
CA ALA A 447 -25.80 -12.53 -11.64
C ALA A 447 -26.46 -11.35 -10.92
N ASP A 448 -27.62 -10.92 -11.41
CA ASP A 448 -28.36 -9.82 -10.79
C ASP A 448 -29.10 -10.28 -9.53
N THR A 449 -28.42 -10.17 -8.38
CA THR A 449 -28.94 -10.51 -7.05
C THR A 449 -28.68 -9.37 -6.08
N ALA A 450 -29.48 -9.26 -5.01
CA ALA A 450 -29.25 -8.27 -3.95
C ALA A 450 -27.86 -8.40 -3.33
N PHE A 451 -27.36 -9.64 -3.17
CA PHE A 451 -26.01 -9.90 -2.68
C PHE A 451 -24.93 -9.34 -3.62
N ASN A 452 -25.05 -9.59 -4.93
CA ASN A 452 -24.07 -9.12 -5.90
C ASN A 452 -24.10 -7.60 -6.11
N ARG A 453 -25.29 -6.97 -6.04
CA ARG A 453 -25.42 -5.51 -6.13
C ARG A 453 -24.70 -4.75 -5.01
N ALA A 454 -24.44 -5.40 -3.87
CA ALA A 454 -23.68 -4.81 -2.77
C ALA A 454 -22.15 -4.94 -2.94
N LYS A 455 -21.68 -5.72 -3.93
CA LYS A 455 -20.24 -5.91 -4.17
C LYS A 455 -19.59 -4.67 -4.78
N SER A 456 -18.26 -4.65 -4.67
CA SER A 456 -17.45 -3.62 -5.30
C SER A 456 -16.95 -4.04 -6.68
N ASP A 457 -16.50 -3.07 -7.43
CA ASP A 457 -15.86 -3.21 -8.74
C ASP A 457 -14.36 -3.59 -8.65
N LEU A 458 -13.91 -4.17 -7.54
CA LEU A 458 -12.50 -4.47 -7.28
C LEU A 458 -11.82 -5.20 -8.44
N LYS A 459 -12.45 -6.24 -8.99
CA LYS A 459 -11.88 -7.01 -10.12
C LYS A 459 -11.62 -6.16 -11.35
N PHE A 460 -12.46 -5.15 -11.61
CA PHE A 460 -12.25 -4.22 -12.71
C PHE A 460 -11.05 -3.32 -12.48
N ILE A 461 -10.91 -2.75 -11.28
CA ILE A 461 -9.77 -1.87 -11.02
C ILE A 461 -8.44 -2.65 -10.94
N GLU A 462 -8.45 -3.92 -10.50
CA GLU A 462 -7.30 -4.82 -10.53
C GLU A 462 -6.91 -5.14 -11.98
N ALA A 463 -7.88 -5.50 -12.83
CA ALA A 463 -7.65 -5.74 -14.25
C ALA A 463 -7.12 -4.48 -14.96
N GLY A 464 -7.72 -3.32 -14.70
CA GLY A 464 -7.24 -2.04 -15.22
C GLY A 464 -5.82 -1.73 -14.77
N ALA A 465 -5.50 -1.89 -13.47
CA ALA A 465 -4.15 -1.72 -12.95
C ALA A 465 -3.14 -2.63 -13.65
N ALA A 466 -3.51 -3.88 -13.90
CA ALA A 466 -2.68 -4.87 -14.58
C ALA A 466 -2.63 -4.69 -16.11
N ARG A 467 -3.39 -3.72 -16.67
CA ARG A 467 -3.52 -3.50 -18.12
C ARG A 467 -4.14 -4.72 -18.83
N VAL A 468 -5.25 -5.21 -18.30
CA VAL A 468 -6.04 -6.32 -18.82
C VAL A 468 -7.41 -5.80 -19.21
N ALA A 469 -7.93 -6.20 -20.38
CA ALA A 469 -9.23 -5.76 -20.86
C ALA A 469 -10.35 -6.42 -20.04
N ALA A 470 -11.26 -5.61 -19.50
CA ALA A 470 -12.41 -6.09 -18.76
C ALA A 470 -13.51 -6.59 -19.71
N LEU A 471 -14.00 -7.80 -19.44
CA LEU A 471 -15.23 -8.38 -20.01
C LEU A 471 -16.16 -8.72 -18.84
N ALA A 472 -17.13 -7.86 -18.57
CA ALA A 472 -17.87 -7.85 -17.31
C ALA A 472 -19.38 -7.84 -17.52
N SER A 473 -20.13 -8.43 -16.57
CA SER A 473 -21.57 -8.24 -16.49
C SER A 473 -21.93 -6.79 -16.14
N GLU A 474 -23.14 -6.34 -16.47
CA GLU A 474 -23.59 -4.98 -16.15
C GLU A 474 -23.71 -4.73 -14.65
N VAL A 475 -24.08 -5.78 -13.88
CA VAL A 475 -24.26 -5.71 -12.42
C VAL A 475 -22.95 -5.28 -11.76
N VAL A 476 -22.98 -4.20 -10.97
CA VAL A 476 -21.83 -3.53 -10.32
C VAL A 476 -20.90 -2.83 -11.32
N TYR A 477 -20.45 -3.54 -12.36
CA TYR A 477 -19.42 -3.02 -13.26
C TYR A 477 -19.93 -1.93 -14.22
N GLY A 478 -21.24 -1.92 -14.51
CA GLY A 478 -21.86 -0.88 -15.34
C GLY A 478 -21.77 0.55 -14.79
N GLU A 479 -21.49 0.69 -13.47
CA GLU A 479 -21.27 2.01 -12.85
C GLU A 479 -19.82 2.51 -13.02
N SER A 480 -18.85 1.60 -13.22
CA SER A 480 -17.42 1.92 -13.26
C SER A 480 -16.80 1.75 -14.64
N ILE A 481 -17.32 0.81 -15.44
CA ILE A 481 -16.87 0.56 -16.81
C ILE A 481 -17.65 1.48 -17.76
N GLU A 482 -16.93 2.33 -18.45
CA GLU A 482 -17.45 3.00 -19.64
C GLU A 482 -17.37 2.03 -20.80
N ASP A 483 -18.54 1.47 -21.18
CA ASP A 483 -18.62 0.43 -22.20
C ASP A 483 -17.98 0.85 -23.52
N GLU A 484 -17.30 -0.07 -24.18
CA GLU A 484 -16.48 0.14 -25.39
C GLU A 484 -15.27 1.08 -25.24
N ARG A 485 -15.07 1.70 -24.06
CA ARG A 485 -13.93 2.58 -23.80
C ARG A 485 -12.97 2.00 -22.78
N THR A 486 -13.45 1.63 -21.59
CA THR A 486 -12.61 1.07 -20.50
C THR A 486 -12.81 -0.43 -20.28
N GLY A 487 -13.75 -1.04 -21.01
CA GLY A 487 -14.06 -2.47 -20.99
C GLY A 487 -15.22 -2.77 -21.91
N LEU A 488 -15.67 -4.02 -21.90
CA LEU A 488 -16.91 -4.42 -22.54
C LEU A 488 -17.90 -4.96 -21.51
N ILE A 489 -19.14 -4.52 -21.61
CA ILE A 489 -20.25 -4.99 -20.78
C ILE A 489 -21.08 -6.01 -21.56
N PHE A 490 -21.53 -7.05 -20.87
CA PHE A 490 -22.52 -8.01 -21.38
C PHE A 490 -23.67 -8.21 -20.37
N ARG A 491 -24.86 -8.52 -20.87
CA ARG A 491 -26.07 -8.77 -20.07
C ARG A 491 -26.52 -10.22 -20.13
N ASP A 492 -26.15 -10.91 -21.21
CA ASP A 492 -26.51 -12.31 -21.44
C ASP A 492 -25.42 -13.06 -22.23
N GLY A 493 -25.68 -14.37 -22.51
CA GLY A 493 -24.74 -15.21 -23.26
C GLY A 493 -24.55 -14.79 -24.72
N ALA A 494 -25.53 -14.15 -25.36
CA ALA A 494 -25.42 -13.70 -26.74
C ALA A 494 -24.52 -12.45 -26.85
N GLU A 495 -24.69 -11.51 -25.92
CA GLU A 495 -23.82 -10.35 -25.81
C GLU A 495 -22.39 -10.76 -25.39
N LEU A 496 -22.25 -11.68 -24.43
CA LEU A 496 -20.96 -12.26 -24.05
C LEU A 496 -20.22 -12.83 -25.24
N ARG A 497 -20.90 -13.68 -26.05
CA ARG A 497 -20.32 -14.26 -27.28
C ARG A 497 -19.84 -13.17 -28.23
N THR A 498 -20.66 -12.18 -28.50
CA THR A 498 -20.37 -11.08 -29.41
C THR A 498 -19.16 -10.27 -28.92
N ALA A 499 -19.15 -9.90 -27.65
CA ALA A 499 -18.06 -9.15 -27.02
C ALA A 499 -16.74 -9.93 -27.06
N LEU A 500 -16.74 -11.22 -26.72
CA LEU A 500 -15.55 -12.05 -26.71
C LEU A 500 -14.98 -12.26 -28.11
N LEU A 501 -15.82 -12.53 -29.12
CA LEU A 501 -15.41 -12.62 -30.51
C LEU A 501 -14.79 -11.30 -31.01
N ARG A 502 -15.36 -10.15 -30.62
CA ARG A 502 -14.83 -8.82 -30.94
C ARG A 502 -13.44 -8.58 -30.34
N LEU A 503 -13.25 -8.94 -29.06
CA LEU A 503 -11.94 -8.79 -28.39
C LEU A 503 -10.84 -9.57 -29.12
N LEU A 504 -11.12 -10.82 -29.54
CA LEU A 504 -10.14 -11.63 -30.22
C LEU A 504 -9.97 -11.28 -31.71
N ALA A 505 -11.00 -10.75 -32.35
CA ALA A 505 -10.89 -10.30 -33.76
C ALA A 505 -10.04 -9.03 -33.91
N TYR A 506 -10.03 -8.18 -32.88
CA TYR A 506 -9.36 -6.87 -32.93
C TYR A 506 -8.39 -6.66 -31.76
N PRO A 507 -7.21 -7.32 -31.75
CA PRO A 507 -6.24 -7.25 -30.63
C PRO A 507 -5.83 -5.82 -30.25
N GLU A 508 -5.65 -4.94 -31.24
CA GLU A 508 -5.30 -3.54 -30.97
C GLU A 508 -6.45 -2.74 -30.33
N ALA A 509 -7.71 -3.11 -30.61
CA ALA A 509 -8.85 -2.53 -29.91
C ALA A 509 -8.90 -3.01 -28.46
N THR A 510 -8.65 -4.30 -28.21
CA THR A 510 -8.55 -4.89 -26.87
C THR A 510 -7.44 -4.23 -26.04
N LYS A 511 -6.29 -3.99 -26.65
CA LYS A 511 -5.19 -3.25 -26.04
C LYS A 511 -5.58 -1.78 -25.70
N ARG A 512 -6.37 -1.12 -26.56
CA ARG A 512 -6.87 0.24 -26.27
C ARG A 512 -7.80 0.25 -25.07
N LEU A 513 -8.71 -0.72 -24.94
CA LEU A 513 -9.58 -0.88 -23.76
C LEU A 513 -8.76 -1.06 -22.49
N ALA A 514 -7.77 -1.97 -22.50
CA ALA A 514 -6.88 -2.22 -21.39
C ALA A 514 -6.06 -0.96 -20.98
N ASN A 515 -5.57 -0.20 -21.96
CA ASN A 515 -4.86 1.07 -21.71
C ASN A 515 -5.79 2.13 -21.08
N ALA A 516 -7.02 2.25 -21.58
CA ALA A 516 -8.00 3.21 -21.06
C ALA A 516 -8.44 2.83 -19.64
N ALA A 517 -8.64 1.53 -19.35
CA ALA A 517 -8.89 1.04 -18.00
C ALA A 517 -7.73 1.39 -17.04
N ARG A 518 -6.48 1.17 -17.47
CA ARG A 518 -5.31 1.54 -16.66
C ARG A 518 -5.23 3.05 -16.43
N ALA A 519 -5.52 3.87 -17.44
CA ALA A 519 -5.56 5.32 -17.30
C ALA A 519 -6.64 5.76 -16.29
N TYR A 520 -7.83 5.15 -16.33
CA TYR A 520 -8.88 5.37 -15.34
C TYR A 520 -8.40 5.01 -13.92
N VAL A 521 -7.82 3.82 -13.74
CA VAL A 521 -7.33 3.40 -12.42
C VAL A 521 -6.24 4.34 -11.90
N SER A 522 -5.26 4.68 -12.73
CA SER A 522 -4.18 5.61 -12.34
C SER A 522 -4.69 7.02 -12.04
N GLY A 523 -5.75 7.45 -12.72
CA GLY A 523 -6.35 8.77 -12.52
C GLY A 523 -7.29 8.86 -11.31
N GLU A 524 -8.04 7.78 -10.99
CA GLU A 524 -9.18 7.89 -10.07
C GLU A 524 -9.18 6.86 -8.92
N ARG A 525 -8.46 5.74 -9.07
CA ARG A 525 -8.67 4.58 -8.20
C ARG A 525 -7.44 4.15 -7.40
N MET A 526 -6.46 5.06 -7.23
CA MET A 526 -5.31 4.78 -6.37
C MET A 526 -5.64 5.00 -4.89
N LEU A 527 -5.09 4.17 -4.00
CA LEU A 527 -5.20 4.37 -2.55
C LEU A 527 -4.63 5.72 -2.11
N ALA A 528 -3.62 6.22 -2.79
CA ALA A 528 -3.03 7.54 -2.54
C ALA A 528 -4.09 8.66 -2.45
N TYR A 529 -5.16 8.56 -3.23
CA TYR A 529 -6.21 9.58 -3.28
C TYR A 529 -7.22 9.50 -2.14
N GLN A 530 -7.16 8.45 -1.32
CA GLN A 530 -8.09 8.21 -0.20
C GLN A 530 -7.44 8.36 1.17
N VAL A 531 -6.10 8.31 1.27
CA VAL A 531 -5.36 8.28 2.54
C VAL A 531 -5.71 9.49 3.41
N ALA A 532 -5.69 10.70 2.84
CA ALA A 532 -5.99 11.93 3.58
C ALA A 532 -7.42 11.93 4.14
N ALA A 533 -8.41 11.56 3.31
CA ALA A 533 -9.82 11.51 3.73
C ALA A 533 -10.05 10.44 4.80
N ARG A 534 -9.43 9.28 4.67
CA ARG A 534 -9.51 8.19 5.66
C ARG A 534 -8.88 8.60 6.99
N ALA A 535 -7.70 9.21 6.96
CA ALA A 535 -7.03 9.73 8.15
C ALA A 535 -7.85 10.82 8.85
N ALA A 536 -8.41 11.76 8.08
CA ALA A 536 -9.27 12.82 8.59
C ALA A 536 -10.54 12.25 9.25
N TRP A 537 -11.14 11.21 8.65
CA TRP A 537 -12.30 10.54 9.23
C TRP A 537 -11.98 9.89 10.58
N TYR A 538 -10.88 9.14 10.70
CA TYR A 538 -10.47 8.55 11.98
C TYR A 538 -10.21 9.62 13.05
N ARG A 539 -9.54 10.72 12.69
CA ARG A 539 -9.33 11.85 13.60
C ARG A 539 -10.65 12.48 14.04
N SER A 540 -11.63 12.60 13.13
CA SER A 540 -12.96 13.12 13.46
C SER A 540 -13.74 12.20 14.40
N LEU A 541 -13.61 10.88 14.25
CA LEU A 541 -14.20 9.93 15.20
C LEU A 541 -13.62 10.09 16.59
N TRP A 542 -12.30 10.20 16.70
CA TRP A 542 -11.65 10.44 17.99
C TRP A 542 -12.07 11.77 18.62
N ALA A 543 -12.10 12.83 17.84
CA ALA A 543 -12.52 14.15 18.34
C ALA A 543 -13.97 14.15 18.90
N ARG A 544 -14.82 13.29 18.34
CA ARG A 544 -16.23 13.13 18.74
C ARG A 544 -16.48 11.91 19.63
N ARG A 545 -15.43 11.25 20.18
CA ARG A 545 -15.59 9.99 20.90
C ARG A 545 -16.57 10.05 22.08
N GLY A 546 -16.66 11.19 22.78
CA GLY A 546 -17.63 11.38 23.84
C GLY A 546 -19.08 11.26 23.34
N ALA A 547 -19.43 11.94 22.26
CA ALA A 547 -20.76 11.85 21.64
C ALA A 547 -21.02 10.45 21.04
N LEU A 548 -19.98 9.81 20.49
CA LEU A 548 -20.08 8.44 19.97
C LEU A 548 -20.32 7.42 21.09
N ASN A 549 -19.69 7.58 22.26
CA ASN A 549 -19.94 6.76 23.45
C ASN A 549 -21.39 6.90 23.94
N GLU A 550 -21.93 8.13 23.99
CA GLU A 550 -23.34 8.34 24.36
C GLU A 550 -24.30 7.71 23.35
N ALA A 551 -24.05 7.88 22.04
CA ALA A 551 -24.86 7.24 21.02
C ALA A 551 -24.79 5.70 21.09
N LEU A 552 -23.61 5.16 21.39
CA LEU A 552 -23.40 3.72 21.57
C LEU A 552 -24.11 3.20 22.82
N ARG A 553 -24.08 3.94 23.94
CA ARG A 553 -24.80 3.62 25.18
C ARG A 553 -26.32 3.54 24.96
N LEU A 554 -26.88 4.45 24.16
CA LEU A 554 -28.30 4.42 23.81
C LEU A 554 -28.66 3.22 22.94
N ARG A 555 -27.75 2.82 22.05
CA ARG A 555 -27.96 1.73 21.08
C ARG A 555 -27.72 0.34 21.66
N VAL A 556 -26.73 0.20 22.54
CA VAL A 556 -26.33 -1.06 23.20
C VAL A 556 -25.93 -0.77 24.65
N PRO A 557 -26.93 -0.56 25.55
CA PRO A 557 -26.67 -0.19 26.96
C PRO A 557 -25.86 -1.25 27.71
N GLU A 558 -25.94 -2.51 27.30
CA GLU A 558 -25.23 -3.65 27.89
C GLU A 558 -23.69 -3.48 27.84
N LEU A 559 -23.17 -2.67 26.95
CA LEU A 559 -21.73 -2.38 26.89
C LEU A 559 -21.22 -1.58 28.09
N PHE A 560 -22.12 -0.86 28.79
CA PHE A 560 -21.80 0.07 29.86
C PHE A 560 -22.44 -0.31 31.22
N ALA A 561 -23.08 -1.48 31.27
CA ALA A 561 -23.73 -2.03 32.44
C ALA A 561 -22.75 -2.62 33.48
#